data_24cee4e05179665533c01a1a7b946afc
#
_entry.id   24cee4e05179665533c01a1a7b946afc
#
_cell.length_a   1.000
_cell.length_b   1.000
_cell.length_c   1.000
_cell.angle_alpha   90.00
_cell.angle_beta   90.00
_cell.angle_gamma   90.00
#
_symmetry.space_group_name_H-M   'P 1'
#
loop_
_entity.id
_entity.type
_entity.pdbx_description
1 polymer ?
#
loop_
_entity_poly.entity_id
_entity_poly.type
_entity_poly.pdbx_seq_one_letter_code
_entity_poly.pdbx_strand_id
1 'polypeptide(L)'
;MARLKEDYYRFAGRGAVILAVGPNDAKAFQRYWENERIPFIGLPDPGHTVARLYRQEVNLFKLGRMPLNCVIDQKGNLRFAHYGRSMRDIPSNRELFRVIDELNASSN
;
A
#
# COMPACT_ATOMS: atom_id res chain seq x y z
N MET A 1 0.99 8.35 0.74
CA MET A 1 -0.40 8.12 1.23
C MET A 1 -1.39 9.19 0.85
N ALA A 2 -0.94 10.42 0.66
CA ALA A 2 -1.85 11.52 0.29
C ALA A 2 -2.66 11.22 -0.98
N ARG A 3 -2.02 10.65 -2.01
CA ARG A 3 -2.70 10.29 -3.26
C ARG A 3 -3.74 9.19 -3.07
N LEU A 4 -3.45 8.19 -2.24
CA LEU A 4 -4.41 7.12 -1.93
C LEU A 4 -5.59 7.65 -1.14
N LYS A 5 -5.33 8.56 -0.19
CA LYS A 5 -6.37 9.20 0.60
C LYS A 5 -7.31 10.04 -0.26
N GLU A 6 -6.75 10.84 -1.18
CA GLU A 6 -7.55 11.67 -2.10
C GLU A 6 -8.50 10.84 -2.96
N ASP A 7 -8.03 9.71 -3.46
CA ASP A 7 -8.78 8.86 -4.38
C ASP A 7 -9.43 7.66 -3.70
N TYR A 8 -9.54 7.69 -2.37
CA TYR A 8 -10.08 6.57 -1.59
C TYR A 8 -11.41 6.03 -2.16
N TYR A 9 -12.35 6.93 -2.45
CA TYR A 9 -13.67 6.51 -2.95
C TYR A 9 -13.62 5.89 -4.34
N ARG A 10 -12.62 6.25 -5.13
CA ARG A 10 -12.42 5.64 -6.44
C ARG A 10 -11.92 4.21 -6.33
N PHE A 11 -11.04 3.94 -5.35
CA PHE A 11 -10.63 2.58 -5.04
C PHE A 11 -11.79 1.75 -4.48
N ALA A 12 -12.51 2.31 -3.51
CA ALA A 12 -13.65 1.63 -2.89
C ALA A 12 -14.75 1.32 -3.91
N GLY A 13 -15.01 2.25 -4.84
CA GLY A 13 -15.98 2.04 -5.91
C GLY A 13 -15.63 0.91 -6.86
N ARG A 14 -14.35 0.52 -6.91
CA ARG A 14 -13.87 -0.62 -7.70
C ARG A 14 -13.83 -1.93 -6.89
N GLY A 15 -14.34 -1.90 -5.66
CA GLY A 15 -14.30 -3.05 -4.77
C GLY A 15 -12.93 -3.33 -4.16
N ALA A 16 -12.02 -2.36 -4.21
CA ALA A 16 -10.69 -2.50 -3.64
C ALA A 16 -10.66 -2.07 -2.17
N VAL A 17 -9.89 -2.80 -1.36
CA VAL A 17 -9.60 -2.44 0.03
C VAL A 17 -8.14 -2.03 0.10
N ILE A 18 -7.89 -0.87 0.68
CA ILE A 18 -6.53 -0.36 0.84
C ILE A 18 -6.00 -0.75 2.23
N LEU A 19 -4.85 -1.41 2.24
CA LEU A 19 -4.12 -1.73 3.46
C LEU A 19 -2.74 -1.06 3.38
N ALA A 20 -2.39 -0.30 4.40
CA ALA A 20 -1.07 0.32 4.48
C ALA A 20 -0.29 -0.28 5.64
N VAL A 21 0.93 -0.72 5.37
CA VAL A 21 1.82 -1.31 6.36
C VAL A 21 3.02 -0.39 6.56
N GLY A 22 3.22 0.05 7.79
CA GLY A 22 4.28 1.00 8.11
C GLY A 22 5.21 0.54 9.22
N PRO A 23 6.43 1.12 9.30
CA PRO A 23 7.46 0.69 10.25
C PRO A 23 7.27 1.21 11.67
N ASN A 24 6.33 2.10 11.91
CA ASN A 24 6.11 2.71 13.22
C ASN A 24 5.49 1.72 14.20
N ASP A 25 5.69 1.95 15.50
CA ASP A 25 4.99 1.18 16.51
C ASP A 25 3.50 1.51 16.53
N ALA A 26 2.71 0.69 17.25
CA ALA A 26 1.25 0.80 17.24
C ALA A 26 0.76 2.19 17.69
N LYS A 27 1.38 2.78 18.72
CA LYS A 27 0.95 4.09 19.24
C LYS A 27 1.23 5.21 18.26
N ALA A 28 2.43 5.25 17.68
CA ALA A 28 2.81 6.27 16.70
C ALA A 28 1.97 6.14 15.44
N PHE A 29 1.72 4.91 15.00
CA PHE A 29 0.93 4.61 13.83
C PHE A 29 -0.52 5.06 14.01
N GLN A 30 -1.13 4.71 15.15
CA GLN A 30 -2.50 5.12 15.49
C GLN A 30 -2.63 6.64 15.53
N ARG A 31 -1.67 7.32 16.17
CA ARG A 31 -1.68 8.78 16.29
C ARG A 31 -1.63 9.44 14.90
N TYR A 32 -0.78 8.94 14.02
CA TYR A 32 -0.67 9.44 12.66
C TYR A 32 -2.00 9.23 11.90
N TRP A 33 -2.58 8.03 12.00
CA TRP A 33 -3.84 7.69 11.34
C TRP A 33 -4.98 8.61 11.78
N GLU A 34 -5.10 8.86 13.07
CA GLU A 34 -6.12 9.75 13.62
C GLU A 34 -5.90 11.20 13.19
N ASN A 35 -4.68 11.71 13.32
CA ASN A 35 -4.35 13.09 12.97
C ASN A 35 -4.59 13.39 11.51
N GLU A 36 -4.24 12.47 10.63
CA GLU A 36 -4.40 12.62 9.18
C GLU A 36 -5.78 12.18 8.67
N ARG A 37 -6.62 11.64 9.54
CA ARG A 37 -7.95 11.15 9.20
C ARG A 37 -7.93 10.20 8.00
N ILE A 38 -7.03 9.23 8.03
CA ILE A 38 -6.87 8.28 6.93
C ILE A 38 -8.02 7.28 6.93
N PRO A 39 -8.77 7.15 5.81
CA PRO A 39 -10.01 6.36 5.78
C PRO A 39 -9.80 4.86 5.56
N PHE A 40 -8.58 4.39 5.34
CA PHE A 40 -8.31 2.97 5.10
C PHE A 40 -7.51 2.36 6.25
N ILE A 41 -7.26 1.05 6.17
CA ILE A 41 -6.67 0.29 7.27
C ILE A 41 -5.15 0.43 7.27
N GLY A 42 -4.59 0.79 8.43
CA GLY A 42 -3.16 0.85 8.64
C GLY A 42 -2.72 -0.25 9.59
N LEU A 43 -1.61 -0.91 9.27
CA LEU A 43 -1.06 -2.00 10.05
C LEU A 43 0.39 -1.67 10.44
N PRO A 44 0.69 -1.53 11.75
CA PRO A 44 2.06 -1.30 12.18
C PRO A 44 2.90 -2.57 12.00
N ASP A 45 4.12 -2.38 11.52
CA ASP A 45 5.06 -3.48 11.29
C ASP A 45 6.48 -3.06 11.70
N PRO A 46 6.71 -2.71 12.99
CA PRO A 46 7.99 -2.17 13.43
C PRO A 46 9.14 -3.18 13.29
N GLY A 47 8.84 -4.47 13.37
CA GLY A 47 9.84 -5.53 13.19
C GLY A 47 10.14 -5.89 11.74
N HIS A 48 9.54 -5.21 10.78
CA HIS A 48 9.70 -5.47 9.33
C HIS A 48 9.29 -6.89 8.90
N THR A 49 8.41 -7.55 9.65
CA THR A 49 7.98 -8.92 9.36
C THR A 49 7.25 -9.00 8.03
N VAL A 50 6.24 -8.14 7.84
CA VAL A 50 5.47 -8.09 6.59
C VAL A 50 6.37 -7.61 5.44
N ALA A 51 7.21 -6.61 5.70
CA ALA A 51 8.15 -6.10 4.70
C ALA A 51 9.04 -7.22 4.15
N ARG A 52 9.56 -8.08 5.02
CA ARG A 52 10.40 -9.21 4.62
C ARG A 52 9.61 -10.27 3.83
N LEU A 53 8.37 -10.55 4.23
CA LEU A 53 7.51 -11.50 3.52
C LEU A 53 7.29 -11.08 2.07
N TYR A 54 7.14 -9.78 1.82
CA TYR A 54 6.94 -9.24 0.47
C TYR A 54 8.24 -8.77 -0.17
N ARG A 55 9.40 -9.05 0.45
CA ARG A 55 10.73 -8.69 -0.04
C ARG A 55 10.91 -7.19 -0.28
N GLN A 56 10.23 -6.38 0.52
CA GLN A 56 10.40 -4.93 0.48
C GLN A 56 11.81 -4.55 0.94
N GLU A 57 12.46 -3.65 0.19
CA GLU A 57 13.78 -3.16 0.56
C GLU A 57 13.71 -2.32 1.83
N VAL A 58 14.54 -2.68 2.81
CA VAL A 58 14.77 -1.89 4.02
C VAL A 58 16.21 -1.44 3.98
N ASN A 59 16.45 -0.16 3.73
CA ASN A 59 17.78 0.37 3.50
C ASN A 59 18.11 1.44 4.55
N LEU A 60 19.06 1.11 5.42
CA LEU A 60 19.49 1.98 6.52
C LEU A 60 20.14 3.27 6.03
N PHE A 61 20.84 3.21 4.88
CA PHE A 61 21.47 4.40 4.30
C PHE A 61 20.45 5.36 3.68
N LYS A 62 19.27 4.85 3.30
CA LYS A 62 18.18 5.65 2.77
C LYS A 62 17.12 5.95 3.84
N LEU A 63 17.44 5.71 5.10
CA LEU A 63 16.62 6.01 6.28
C LEU A 63 15.23 5.33 6.29
N GLY A 64 15.17 4.08 5.83
CA GLY A 64 13.95 3.31 5.99
C GLY A 64 13.60 2.38 4.84
N ARG A 65 12.32 2.06 4.75
CA ARG A 65 11.80 1.17 3.73
C ARG A 65 11.61 1.90 2.41
N MET A 66 12.00 1.26 1.32
CA MET A 66 11.63 1.74 0.00
C MET A 66 10.15 1.42 -0.25
N PRO A 67 9.44 2.25 -1.02
CA PRO A 67 8.04 1.99 -1.27
C PRO A 67 7.80 0.67 -1.97
N LEU A 68 6.77 -0.04 -1.54
CA LEU A 68 6.28 -1.23 -2.22
C LEU A 68 4.77 -1.11 -2.36
N ASN A 69 4.29 -1.17 -3.58
CA ASN A 69 2.87 -1.16 -3.88
C ASN A 69 2.49 -2.49 -4.52
N CYS A 70 1.46 -3.12 -3.98
CA CYS A 70 1.00 -4.43 -4.43
C CYS A 70 -0.49 -4.41 -4.68
N VAL A 71 -0.94 -5.20 -5.65
CA VAL A 71 -2.35 -5.53 -5.83
C VAL A 71 -2.50 -7.03 -5.67
N ILE A 72 -3.38 -7.43 -4.75
CA ILE A 72 -3.64 -8.84 -4.43
C ILE A 72 -5.09 -9.11 -4.78
N ASP A 73 -5.35 -10.21 -5.51
CA ASP A 73 -6.73 -10.56 -5.89
C ASP A 73 -7.50 -11.22 -4.74
N GLN A 74 -8.77 -11.49 -4.96
CA GLN A 74 -9.64 -12.07 -3.94
C GLN A 74 -9.23 -13.50 -3.54
N LYS A 75 -8.41 -14.16 -4.36
CA LYS A 75 -7.90 -15.50 -4.08
C LYS A 75 -6.57 -15.47 -3.31
N GLY A 76 -6.05 -14.27 -3.01
CA GLY A 76 -4.80 -14.09 -2.30
C GLY A 76 -3.57 -14.11 -3.20
N ASN A 77 -3.74 -14.07 -4.51
CA ASN A 77 -2.62 -14.08 -5.45
C ASN A 77 -2.11 -12.66 -5.71
N LEU A 78 -0.80 -12.50 -5.67
CA LEU A 78 -0.15 -11.24 -6.01
C LEU A 78 -0.22 -11.05 -7.53
N ARG A 79 -0.92 -10.00 -7.97
CA ARG A 79 -1.16 -9.73 -9.40
C ARG A 79 -0.35 -8.55 -9.92
N PHE A 80 0.12 -7.70 -9.04
CA PHE A 80 0.94 -6.54 -9.39
C PHE A 80 1.83 -6.20 -8.22
N ALA A 81 3.08 -5.85 -8.50
CA ALA A 81 4.01 -5.35 -7.48
C ALA A 81 4.94 -4.32 -8.12
N HIS A 82 5.07 -3.19 -7.45
CA HIS A 82 6.01 -2.15 -7.84
C HIS A 82 6.97 -1.91 -6.68
N TYR A 83 8.21 -2.31 -6.87
CA TYR A 83 9.28 -2.12 -5.88
C TYR A 83 9.98 -0.80 -6.17
N GLY A 84 9.74 0.20 -5.33
CA GLY A 84 10.32 1.52 -5.50
C GLY A 84 11.82 1.55 -5.26
N ARG A 85 12.55 2.26 -6.10
CA ARG A 85 13.99 2.46 -5.98
C ARG A 85 14.33 3.71 -5.19
N SER A 86 13.36 4.57 -4.95
CA SER A 86 13.47 5.77 -4.12
C SER A 86 12.14 6.01 -3.43
N MET A 87 12.12 6.92 -2.46
CA MET A 87 10.89 7.25 -1.72
C MET A 87 9.79 7.85 -2.60
N ARG A 88 10.14 8.37 -3.78
CA ARG A 88 9.19 8.94 -4.74
C ARG A 88 8.81 7.97 -5.85
N ASP A 89 9.46 6.81 -5.91
CA ASP A 89 9.20 5.82 -6.95
C ASP A 89 7.99 4.96 -6.56
N ILE A 90 6.81 5.53 -6.76
CA ILE A 90 5.53 4.88 -6.49
C ILE A 90 4.65 4.96 -7.73
N PRO A 91 3.84 3.92 -8.03
CA PRO A 91 2.96 3.96 -9.19
C PRO A 91 1.89 5.04 -9.02
N SER A 92 1.41 5.59 -10.13
CA SER A 92 0.29 6.52 -10.10
C SER A 92 -1.01 5.79 -9.73
N ASN A 93 -1.98 6.53 -9.20
CA ASN A 93 -3.30 5.96 -8.93
C ASN A 93 -3.96 5.46 -10.22
N ARG A 94 -3.73 6.16 -11.35
CA ARG A 94 -4.23 5.72 -12.67
C ARG A 94 -3.71 4.34 -13.03
N GLU A 95 -2.43 4.07 -12.80
CA GLU A 95 -1.84 2.75 -13.07
C GLU A 95 -2.46 1.67 -12.18
N LEU A 96 -2.66 1.97 -10.90
CA LEU A 96 -3.31 1.07 -9.97
C LEU A 96 -4.77 0.81 -10.37
N PHE A 97 -5.51 1.85 -10.79
CA PHE A 97 -6.88 1.68 -11.29
C PHE A 97 -6.94 0.77 -12.50
N ARG A 98 -5.98 0.92 -13.44
CA ARG A 98 -5.91 0.07 -14.61
C ARG A 98 -5.75 -1.40 -14.24
N VAL A 99 -4.84 -1.70 -13.31
CA VAL A 99 -4.63 -3.07 -12.84
C VAL A 99 -5.89 -3.63 -12.19
N ILE A 100 -6.52 -2.86 -11.29
CA ILE A 100 -7.74 -3.27 -10.60
C ILE A 100 -8.89 -3.50 -11.58
N ASP A 101 -9.07 -2.60 -12.55
CA ASP A 101 -10.12 -2.72 -13.55
C ASP A 101 -9.92 -3.95 -14.42
N GLU A 102 -8.69 -4.28 -14.80
CA GLU A 102 -8.37 -5.49 -15.55
C GLU A 102 -8.71 -6.74 -14.75
N LEU A 103 -8.39 -6.76 -13.45
CA LEU A 103 -8.71 -7.89 -12.57
C LEU A 103 -10.22 -8.04 -12.41
N ASN A 104 -10.97 -6.95 -12.26
CA ASN A 104 -12.42 -6.98 -12.13
C ASN A 104 -13.07 -7.49 -13.41
N ALA A 105 -12.55 -7.11 -14.56
CA ALA A 105 -13.05 -7.59 -15.86
C ALA A 105 -12.79 -9.08 -16.05
N SER A 106 -11.64 -9.61 -15.61
CA SER A 106 -11.28 -11.00 -15.79
C SER A 106 -11.94 -11.94 -14.78
N SER A 107 -12.45 -11.42 -13.66
CA SER A 107 -13.10 -12.25 -12.63
C SER A 107 -14.58 -12.52 -12.94
N ASN A 108 -15.10 -11.94 -14.00
CA ASN A 108 -16.47 -12.18 -14.46
C ASN A 108 -16.48 -13.29 -15.56
#